data_c2ed5a6406e6ff484d853db104a04bd5
#
_entry.id   c2ed5a6406e6ff484d853db104a04bd5
#
_cell.length_a   1.000
_cell.length_b   1.000
_cell.length_c   1.000
_cell.angle_alpha   90.00
_cell.angle_beta   90.00
_cell.angle_gamma   90.00
#
_symmetry.space_group_name_H-M   'P 1'
#
loop_
_entity.id
_entity.type
_entity.pdbx_description
1 polymer ?
#
loop_
_entity_poly.entity_id
_entity_poly.type
_entity_poly.pdbx_seq_one_letter_code
_entity_poly.pdbx_strand_id
1 'polypeptide(L)'
;MRKRLRDTRMKVEEMSIGVRSNTVLQLLYIEDLVHQELLQAIKDRLEEFEIDGILYSGMLEQLTEEAWYSPFPQYQTTERPDRAAQELLNGKVVVICDNTPYALILPSSFNGFMESSEDWYHHFEMASFLRILRYLALMTAVLLPGLYLAVIRFHTQILPTNLLLSFAEAREGVPFSSVVELVFLELSFELIREAGVRVPGSLGNAIGIVGGLIIGQAAVSANLVSPIVVMIVALTALGGMVIPNEEFASAFRLLKYVFLFLGGYLGIFGIVLGIYLTAAHLSGLLSFGIPYLLPFVKKSPIKDVGDGILRLPFRKRRIRPLYARQEQSLRLKRREKS
;
A
#
# COMPACT_ATOMS: atom_id res chain seq x y z
N MET A 1 19.11 -9.92 11.92
CA MET A 1 17.98 -10.62 12.55
C MET A 1 18.38 -11.25 13.88
N ARG A 2 19.30 -12.22 13.94
CA ARG A 2 19.72 -12.94 15.18
C ARG A 2 20.15 -12.03 16.34
N LYS A 3 20.71 -10.84 16.06
CA LYS A 3 21.05 -9.87 17.12
C LYS A 3 19.81 -9.28 17.81
N ARG A 4 18.66 -9.19 17.13
CA ARG A 4 17.40 -8.66 17.66
C ARG A 4 16.54 -9.76 18.28
N LEU A 5 16.50 -10.94 17.67
CA LEU A 5 15.77 -12.11 18.12
C LEU A 5 16.76 -13.17 18.57
N ARG A 6 17.03 -13.21 19.89
CA ARG A 6 17.95 -14.16 20.48
C ARG A 6 17.20 -15.43 20.93
N ASP A 7 16.46 -16.04 20.00
CA ASP A 7 15.69 -17.26 20.21
C ASP A 7 16.27 -18.38 19.36
N THR A 8 16.54 -19.54 19.95
CA THR A 8 17.04 -20.74 19.26
C THR A 8 16.02 -21.34 18.30
N ARG A 9 14.73 -21.02 18.49
CA ARG A 9 13.63 -21.44 17.61
C ARG A 9 13.54 -20.62 16.32
N MET A 10 14.31 -19.53 16.20
CA MET A 10 14.46 -18.83 14.94
C MET A 10 15.30 -19.66 13.99
N LYS A 11 14.66 -20.27 13.01
CA LYS A 11 15.28 -21.07 11.95
C LYS A 11 15.62 -20.21 10.75
N VAL A 12 16.66 -20.62 10.07
CA VAL A 12 17.10 -20.06 8.78
C VAL A 12 17.32 -21.28 7.88
N GLU A 13 16.52 -21.38 6.85
CA GLU A 13 16.71 -22.40 5.82
C GLU A 13 17.23 -21.75 4.56
N GLU A 14 18.20 -22.37 3.94
CA GLU A 14 18.79 -21.93 2.69
C GLU A 14 18.25 -22.77 1.54
N MET A 15 17.87 -22.10 0.46
CA MET A 15 17.52 -22.72 -0.81
C MET A 15 18.16 -21.89 -1.93
N SER A 16 18.38 -22.50 -3.09
CA SER A 16 18.93 -21.81 -4.25
C SER A 16 17.95 -21.88 -5.40
N ILE A 17 17.76 -20.76 -6.10
CA ILE A 17 16.90 -20.65 -7.28
C ILE A 17 17.70 -20.09 -8.45
N GLY A 18 17.34 -20.58 -9.65
CA GLY A 18 17.98 -20.19 -10.90
C GLY A 18 19.10 -21.15 -11.32
N VAL A 19 18.90 -21.76 -12.49
CA VAL A 19 19.83 -22.77 -13.05
C VAL A 19 21.22 -22.22 -13.28
N ARG A 20 21.32 -20.93 -13.66
CA ARG A 20 22.60 -20.26 -13.96
C ARG A 20 23.08 -19.35 -12.87
N SER A 21 22.14 -18.66 -12.16
CA SER A 21 22.51 -17.70 -11.13
C SER A 21 22.81 -18.35 -9.79
N ASN A 22 22.19 -19.50 -9.51
CA ASN A 22 22.27 -20.18 -8.21
C ASN A 22 22.06 -19.21 -7.03
N THR A 23 21.06 -18.32 -7.17
CA THR A 23 20.82 -17.26 -6.20
C THR A 23 20.34 -17.86 -4.89
N VAL A 24 21.05 -17.55 -3.81
CA VAL A 24 20.72 -18.07 -2.49
C VAL A 24 19.54 -17.28 -1.90
N LEU A 25 18.52 -18.01 -1.48
CA LEU A 25 17.41 -17.50 -0.70
C LEU A 25 17.52 -18.00 0.73
N GLN A 26 17.35 -17.12 1.69
CA GLN A 26 17.27 -17.47 3.10
C GLN A 26 15.85 -17.27 3.60
N LEU A 27 15.19 -18.36 4.00
CA LEU A 27 13.88 -18.36 4.63
C LEU A 27 14.05 -18.28 6.15
N LEU A 28 13.60 -17.20 6.75
CA LEU A 28 13.63 -16.97 8.19
C LEU A 28 12.22 -17.12 8.76
N TYR A 29 12.10 -17.91 9.82
CA TYR A 29 10.84 -18.08 10.53
C TYR A 29 11.09 -18.49 11.98
N ILE A 30 10.06 -18.43 12.84
CA ILE A 30 10.10 -18.91 14.21
C ILE A 30 9.27 -20.19 14.28
N GLU A 31 9.92 -21.30 14.58
CA GLU A 31 9.40 -22.68 14.45
C GLU A 31 8.08 -22.92 15.21
N ASP A 32 7.94 -22.34 16.39
CA ASP A 32 6.74 -22.48 17.22
C ASP A 32 5.64 -21.45 16.94
N LEU A 33 5.90 -20.46 16.06
CA LEU A 33 4.96 -19.42 15.70
C LEU A 33 4.41 -19.54 14.28
N VAL A 34 5.22 -20.04 13.36
CA VAL A 34 4.83 -20.20 11.96
C VAL A 34 3.80 -21.33 11.81
N HIS A 35 2.80 -21.12 10.97
CA HIS A 35 1.89 -22.20 10.57
C HIS A 35 2.59 -23.09 9.55
N GLN A 36 2.66 -24.40 9.83
CA GLN A 36 3.44 -25.34 9.00
C GLN A 36 2.92 -25.43 7.56
N GLU A 37 1.59 -25.43 7.38
CA GLU A 37 0.98 -25.45 6.05
C GLU A 37 1.34 -24.21 5.24
N LEU A 38 1.38 -23.03 5.89
CA LEU A 38 1.81 -21.79 5.25
C LEU A 38 3.30 -21.85 4.84
N LEU A 39 4.16 -22.36 5.74
CA LEU A 39 5.58 -22.49 5.46
C LEU A 39 5.81 -23.43 4.27
N GLN A 40 5.08 -24.56 4.24
CA GLN A 40 5.19 -25.51 3.14
C GLN A 40 4.68 -24.92 1.82
N ALA A 41 3.52 -24.22 1.83
CA ALA A 41 2.99 -23.56 0.66
C ALA A 41 3.97 -22.51 0.08
N ILE A 42 4.67 -21.76 0.96
CA ILE A 42 5.70 -20.83 0.52
C ILE A 42 6.87 -21.56 -0.14
N LYS A 43 7.37 -22.66 0.44
CA LYS A 43 8.47 -23.44 -0.12
C LYS A 43 8.08 -24.03 -1.47
N ASP A 44 6.93 -24.68 -1.54
CA ASP A 44 6.44 -25.31 -2.77
C ASP A 44 6.32 -24.28 -3.90
N ARG A 45 5.86 -23.06 -3.55
CA ARG A 45 5.72 -21.97 -4.54
C ARG A 45 7.06 -21.42 -4.99
N LEU A 46 8.06 -21.35 -4.11
CA LEU A 46 9.41 -20.90 -4.46
C LEU A 46 10.14 -21.92 -5.35
N GLU A 47 9.81 -23.21 -5.23
CA GLU A 47 10.41 -24.30 -6.02
C GLU A 47 9.62 -24.63 -7.30
N GLU A 48 8.44 -24.01 -7.51
CA GLU A 48 7.54 -24.35 -8.63
C GLU A 48 8.12 -24.04 -10.00
N PHE A 49 9.00 -23.04 -10.09
CA PHE A 49 9.48 -22.53 -11.38
C PHE A 49 10.97 -22.78 -11.56
N GLU A 50 11.33 -23.36 -12.70
CA GLU A 50 12.70 -23.43 -13.17
C GLU A 50 13.01 -22.23 -14.06
N ILE A 51 13.94 -21.37 -13.64
CA ILE A 51 14.31 -20.11 -14.31
C ILE A 51 15.83 -20.03 -14.44
N ASP A 52 16.34 -19.37 -15.48
CA ASP A 52 17.77 -19.16 -15.71
C ASP A 52 18.46 -18.45 -14.53
N GLY A 53 17.82 -17.42 -13.97
CA GLY A 53 18.37 -16.70 -12.84
C GLY A 53 17.41 -15.68 -12.22
N ILE A 54 17.57 -15.46 -10.91
CA ILE A 54 16.91 -14.42 -10.12
C ILE A 54 17.95 -13.37 -9.77
N LEU A 55 17.84 -12.16 -10.33
CA LEU A 55 18.77 -11.06 -10.11
C LEU A 55 18.26 -10.01 -9.13
N TYR A 56 16.94 -9.94 -8.96
CA TYR A 56 16.25 -8.94 -8.13
C TYR A 56 15.13 -9.61 -7.34
N SER A 57 14.85 -9.15 -6.13
CA SER A 57 13.74 -9.63 -5.31
C SER A 57 12.38 -9.48 -6.01
N GLY A 58 12.18 -8.40 -6.77
CA GLY A 58 10.95 -8.19 -7.55
C GLY A 58 10.70 -9.22 -8.65
N MET A 59 11.76 -9.87 -9.19
CA MET A 59 11.58 -11.02 -10.10
C MET A 59 11.00 -12.23 -9.35
N LEU A 60 11.49 -12.48 -8.14
CA LEU A 60 11.00 -13.54 -7.29
C LEU A 60 9.53 -13.33 -6.93
N GLU A 61 9.16 -12.10 -6.55
CA GLU A 61 7.78 -11.72 -6.26
C GLU A 61 6.84 -12.01 -7.42
N GLN A 62 7.15 -11.43 -8.60
CA GLN A 62 6.31 -11.59 -9.80
C GLN A 62 6.19 -13.04 -10.27
N LEU A 63 7.23 -13.85 -10.06
CA LEU A 63 7.22 -15.26 -10.43
C LEU A 63 6.33 -16.09 -9.51
N THR A 64 6.31 -15.74 -8.22
CA THR A 64 5.71 -16.57 -7.16
C THR A 64 4.39 -16.03 -6.64
N GLU A 65 3.93 -14.85 -7.08
CA GLU A 65 2.61 -14.32 -6.75
C GLU A 65 1.49 -15.23 -7.28
N GLU A 66 0.46 -15.49 -6.44
CA GLU A 66 -0.70 -16.30 -6.83
C GLU A 66 -1.55 -15.57 -7.89
N ALA A 67 -1.71 -14.25 -7.76
CA ALA A 67 -2.50 -13.41 -8.66
C ALA A 67 -1.61 -12.46 -9.46
N TRP A 68 -0.77 -13.01 -10.34
CA TRP A 68 0.18 -12.28 -11.20
C TRP A 68 -0.45 -11.15 -12.04
N TYR A 69 -1.77 -11.21 -12.31
CA TYR A 69 -2.54 -10.20 -13.06
C TYR A 69 -3.01 -9.04 -12.20
N SER A 70 -2.88 -9.14 -10.87
CA SER A 70 -3.32 -8.10 -9.94
C SER A 70 -2.24 -7.03 -9.80
N PRO A 71 -2.60 -5.73 -9.82
CA PRO A 71 -1.65 -4.67 -9.55
C PRO A 71 -1.29 -4.57 -8.05
N PHE A 72 -1.98 -5.30 -7.18
CA PHE A 72 -1.77 -5.25 -5.74
C PHE A 72 -0.68 -6.24 -5.32
N PRO A 73 0.40 -5.77 -4.65
CA PRO A 73 1.52 -6.63 -4.24
C PRO A 73 1.06 -7.67 -3.23
N GLN A 74 1.55 -8.90 -3.36
CA GLN A 74 1.25 -10.00 -2.45
C GLN A 74 2.39 -10.27 -1.46
N TYR A 75 3.51 -9.55 -1.62
CA TYR A 75 4.67 -9.51 -0.75
C TYR A 75 4.79 -8.14 -0.11
N GLN A 76 5.25 -8.08 1.12
CA GLN A 76 5.61 -6.82 1.77
C GLN A 76 7.13 -6.72 1.83
N THR A 77 7.68 -5.68 1.23
CA THR A 77 9.11 -5.41 1.18
C THR A 77 9.56 -4.52 2.35
N THR A 78 10.77 -4.75 2.87
CA THR A 78 11.37 -3.87 3.87
C THR A 78 12.90 -3.96 3.87
N GLU A 79 13.56 -2.81 4.03
CA GLU A 79 15.00 -2.73 4.34
C GLU A 79 15.25 -2.71 5.85
N ARG A 80 14.20 -2.57 6.66
CA ARG A 80 14.30 -2.38 8.11
C ARG A 80 14.30 -3.71 8.86
N PRO A 81 15.41 -4.08 9.56
CA PRO A 81 15.48 -5.34 10.31
C PRO A 81 14.58 -5.36 11.55
N ASP A 82 14.13 -4.20 12.07
CA ASP A 82 13.16 -4.12 13.17
C ASP A 82 11.75 -4.52 12.69
N ARG A 83 11.35 -4.07 11.49
CA ARG A 83 10.08 -4.45 10.88
C ARG A 83 10.04 -5.96 10.61
N ALA A 84 11.07 -6.49 9.95
CA ALA A 84 11.15 -7.91 9.67
C ALA A 84 11.17 -8.77 10.95
N ALA A 85 11.89 -8.35 12.00
CA ALA A 85 11.89 -9.05 13.28
C ALA A 85 10.51 -9.05 13.96
N GLN A 86 9.76 -7.94 13.84
CA GLN A 86 8.40 -7.85 14.37
C GLN A 86 7.44 -8.79 13.62
N GLU A 87 7.56 -8.88 12.30
CA GLU A 87 6.70 -9.76 11.51
C GLU A 87 7.01 -11.25 11.76
N LEU A 88 8.28 -11.61 12.02
CA LEU A 88 8.64 -12.94 12.52
C LEU A 88 7.95 -13.27 13.85
N LEU A 89 7.90 -12.32 14.79
CA LEU A 89 7.18 -12.48 16.06
C LEU A 89 5.64 -12.55 15.87
N ASN A 90 5.13 -12.10 14.75
CA ASN A 90 3.73 -12.26 14.37
C ASN A 90 3.45 -13.64 13.73
N GLY A 91 4.48 -14.47 13.48
CA GLY A 91 4.35 -15.80 12.87
C GLY A 91 4.46 -15.82 11.34
N LYS A 92 4.93 -14.71 10.74
CA LYS A 92 5.21 -14.63 9.30
C LYS A 92 6.57 -15.23 8.95
N VAL A 93 6.77 -15.49 7.68
CA VAL A 93 8.05 -15.88 7.08
C VAL A 93 8.70 -14.65 6.45
N VAL A 94 10.02 -14.55 6.58
CA VAL A 94 10.81 -13.51 5.94
C VAL A 94 11.80 -14.18 5.00
N VAL A 95 11.77 -13.79 3.73
CA VAL A 95 12.69 -14.28 2.70
C VAL A 95 13.72 -13.18 2.40
N ILE A 96 14.98 -13.54 2.46
CA ILE A 96 16.09 -12.67 2.07
C ILE A 96 16.71 -13.28 0.82
N CYS A 97 16.72 -12.50 -0.25
CA CYS A 97 17.35 -12.85 -1.52
C CYS A 97 18.75 -12.27 -1.56
N ASP A 98 19.72 -13.06 -1.97
CA ASP A 98 21.11 -12.60 -2.12
C ASP A 98 21.18 -11.44 -3.14
N ASN A 99 22.16 -10.55 -2.93
CA ASN A 99 22.40 -9.34 -3.75
C ASN A 99 21.25 -8.30 -3.76
N THR A 100 20.26 -8.39 -2.86
CA THR A 100 19.21 -7.39 -2.73
C THR A 100 19.14 -6.80 -1.32
N PRO A 101 18.86 -5.49 -1.17
CA PRO A 101 18.75 -4.86 0.15
C PRO A 101 17.42 -5.15 0.84
N TYR A 102 16.45 -5.72 0.12
CA TYR A 102 15.09 -5.92 0.59
C TYR A 102 14.92 -7.31 1.22
N ALA A 103 14.20 -7.34 2.33
CA ALA A 103 13.63 -8.55 2.89
C ALA A 103 12.15 -8.62 2.51
N LEU A 104 11.71 -9.78 2.01
CA LEU A 104 10.34 -10.06 1.61
C LEU A 104 9.60 -10.69 2.79
N ILE A 105 8.43 -10.20 3.13
CA ILE A 105 7.63 -10.65 4.27
C ILE A 105 6.35 -11.30 3.78
N LEU A 106 6.08 -12.52 4.22
CA LEU A 106 4.97 -13.38 3.81
C LEU A 106 4.24 -13.99 5.01
N PRO A 107 2.94 -14.16 4.94
CA PRO A 107 2.00 -13.59 3.96
C PRO A 107 1.80 -12.10 4.20
N SER A 108 1.34 -11.39 3.17
CA SER A 108 0.99 -9.98 3.30
C SER A 108 -0.52 -9.77 3.32
N SER A 109 -0.94 -8.64 3.85
CA SER A 109 -2.33 -8.24 3.92
C SER A 109 -2.47 -6.74 3.70
N PHE A 110 -3.64 -6.29 3.25
CA PHE A 110 -3.96 -4.88 3.06
C PHE A 110 -3.56 -4.02 4.27
N ASN A 111 -3.91 -4.48 5.46
CA ASN A 111 -3.56 -3.78 6.70
C ASN A 111 -2.04 -3.71 6.92
N GLY A 112 -1.31 -4.77 6.58
CA GLY A 112 0.15 -4.79 6.70
C GLY A 112 0.83 -3.70 5.88
N PHE A 113 0.32 -3.38 4.70
CA PHE A 113 0.84 -2.29 3.85
C PHE A 113 0.52 -0.90 4.38
N MET A 114 -0.58 -0.75 5.15
CA MET A 114 -0.97 0.50 5.79
C MET A 114 -0.25 0.78 7.12
N GLU A 115 0.43 -0.22 7.69
CA GLU A 115 1.23 -0.07 8.88
C GLU A 115 2.61 0.50 8.57
N SER A 116 3.00 1.56 9.29
CA SER A 116 4.38 2.07 9.30
C SER A 116 5.15 1.55 10.51
N SER A 117 6.46 1.38 10.36
CA SER A 117 7.34 1.08 11.49
C SER A 117 7.29 2.16 12.57
N GLU A 118 7.03 3.41 12.20
CA GLU A 118 6.92 4.56 13.10
C GLU A 118 5.74 4.46 14.07
N ASP A 119 4.67 3.73 13.69
CA ASP A 119 3.54 3.50 14.58
C ASP A 119 3.96 2.83 15.91
N TRP A 120 5.11 2.14 15.92
CA TRP A 120 5.62 1.44 17.09
C TRP A 120 6.50 2.31 18.00
N TYR A 121 6.97 3.44 17.48
CA TYR A 121 7.78 4.40 18.23
C TYR A 121 6.95 5.49 18.90
N HIS A 122 5.73 5.73 18.44
CA HIS A 122 4.81 6.70 19.01
C HIS A 122 3.87 6.10 20.07
N HIS A 123 3.26 6.92 20.89
CA HIS A 123 2.14 6.53 21.74
C HIS A 123 0.95 6.06 20.89
N PHE A 124 0.10 5.18 21.46
CA PHE A 124 -0.96 4.53 20.70
C PHE A 124 -2.03 5.52 20.18
N GLU A 125 -2.27 6.63 20.88
CA GLU A 125 -3.19 7.68 20.45
C GLU A 125 -2.72 8.33 19.16
N MET A 126 -1.44 8.78 19.15
CA MET A 126 -0.86 9.41 17.96
C MET A 126 -0.74 8.44 16.79
N ALA A 127 -0.31 7.22 17.05
CA ALA A 127 -0.24 6.18 16.02
C ALA A 127 -1.62 5.85 15.42
N SER A 128 -2.68 5.84 16.27
CA SER A 128 -4.06 5.64 15.80
C SER A 128 -4.53 6.79 14.93
N PHE A 129 -4.25 8.03 15.34
CA PHE A 129 -4.57 9.22 14.53
C PHE A 129 -3.88 9.17 13.16
N LEU A 130 -2.58 8.87 13.13
CA LEU A 130 -1.81 8.75 11.88
C LEU A 130 -2.33 7.62 10.98
N ARG A 131 -2.76 6.49 11.54
CA ARG A 131 -3.39 5.41 10.75
C ARG A 131 -4.70 5.85 10.11
N ILE A 132 -5.59 6.51 10.88
CA ILE A 132 -6.83 7.05 10.32
C ILE A 132 -6.51 8.02 9.19
N LEU A 133 -5.53 8.91 9.41
CA LEU A 133 -5.11 9.88 8.38
C LEU A 133 -4.61 9.16 7.11
N ARG A 134 -3.87 8.05 7.22
CA ARG A 134 -3.43 7.26 6.06
C ARG A 134 -4.60 6.66 5.28
N TYR A 135 -5.62 6.12 5.98
CA TYR A 135 -6.82 5.61 5.30
C TYR A 135 -7.59 6.72 4.58
N LEU A 136 -7.73 7.90 5.22
CA LEU A 136 -8.34 9.06 4.57
C LEU A 136 -7.51 9.55 3.38
N ALA A 137 -6.19 9.58 3.52
CA ALA A 137 -5.26 9.94 2.44
C ALA A 137 -5.36 8.98 1.25
N LEU A 138 -5.44 7.66 1.51
CA LEU A 138 -5.67 6.65 0.47
C LEU A 138 -6.98 6.90 -0.28
N MET A 139 -8.09 7.12 0.44
CA MET A 139 -9.38 7.41 -0.17
C MET A 139 -9.32 8.70 -1.01
N THR A 140 -8.67 9.74 -0.51
CA THR A 140 -8.45 11.00 -1.24
C THR A 140 -7.61 10.76 -2.49
N ALA A 141 -6.51 10.04 -2.38
CA ALA A 141 -5.61 9.75 -3.51
C ALA A 141 -6.31 9.01 -4.66
N VAL A 142 -7.25 8.13 -4.35
CA VAL A 142 -7.90 7.30 -5.36
C VAL A 142 -9.19 7.92 -5.89
N LEU A 143 -10.05 8.42 -4.98
CA LEU A 143 -11.41 8.79 -5.33
C LEU A 143 -11.57 10.25 -5.71
N LEU A 144 -10.76 11.16 -5.14
CA LEU A 144 -11.00 12.60 -5.26
C LEU A 144 -11.04 13.10 -6.71
N PRO A 145 -10.15 12.71 -7.63
CA PRO A 145 -10.21 13.13 -9.02
C PRO A 145 -11.49 12.71 -9.73
N GLY A 146 -11.85 11.42 -9.56
CA GLY A 146 -13.09 10.87 -10.14
C GLY A 146 -14.35 11.49 -9.55
N LEU A 147 -14.40 11.72 -8.23
CA LEU A 147 -15.51 12.38 -7.55
C LEU A 147 -15.67 13.82 -8.02
N TYR A 148 -14.57 14.57 -8.17
CA TYR A 148 -14.62 15.92 -8.71
C TYR A 148 -15.28 15.93 -10.09
N LEU A 149 -14.85 15.06 -11.00
CA LEU A 149 -15.45 14.97 -12.33
C LEU A 149 -16.92 14.54 -12.29
N ALA A 150 -17.25 13.56 -11.44
CA ALA A 150 -18.60 13.08 -11.28
C ALA A 150 -19.57 14.19 -10.80
N VAL A 151 -19.12 15.02 -9.86
CA VAL A 151 -19.93 16.14 -9.34
C VAL A 151 -20.03 17.26 -10.38
N ILE A 152 -18.94 17.71 -10.95
CA ILE A 152 -18.94 18.87 -11.88
C ILE A 152 -19.68 18.58 -13.19
N ARG A 153 -19.66 17.34 -13.68
CA ARG A 153 -20.29 16.99 -14.98
C ARG A 153 -21.72 16.52 -14.87
N PHE A 154 -22.06 15.79 -13.81
CA PHE A 154 -23.33 15.08 -13.74
C PHE A 154 -24.21 15.47 -12.54
N HIS A 155 -23.61 16.01 -11.47
CA HIS A 155 -24.32 16.20 -10.21
C HIS A 155 -24.06 17.60 -9.61
N THR A 156 -24.07 18.63 -10.46
CA THR A 156 -23.82 20.02 -10.04
C THR A 156 -24.81 20.52 -8.98
N GLN A 157 -26.01 19.95 -8.92
CA GLN A 157 -27.03 20.24 -7.91
C GLN A 157 -26.63 19.88 -6.47
N ILE A 158 -25.59 19.08 -6.27
CA ILE A 158 -25.06 18.75 -4.92
C ILE A 158 -24.31 19.96 -4.34
N LEU A 159 -23.78 20.82 -5.21
CA LEU A 159 -22.97 21.97 -4.79
C LEU A 159 -23.87 23.14 -4.40
N PRO A 160 -23.55 23.86 -3.30
CA PRO A 160 -24.15 25.15 -3.02
C PRO A 160 -23.96 26.10 -4.20
N THR A 161 -24.98 26.93 -4.51
CA THR A 161 -24.98 27.83 -5.67
C THR A 161 -23.74 28.75 -5.69
N ASN A 162 -23.34 29.30 -4.55
CA ASN A 162 -22.17 30.16 -4.46
C ASN A 162 -20.88 29.46 -4.86
N LEU A 163 -20.72 28.18 -4.45
CA LEU A 163 -19.56 27.36 -4.80
C LEU A 163 -19.57 27.01 -6.29
N LEU A 164 -20.76 26.70 -6.85
CA LEU A 164 -20.89 26.43 -8.27
C LEU A 164 -20.51 27.66 -9.12
N LEU A 165 -20.91 28.86 -8.72
CA LEU A 165 -20.51 30.12 -9.38
C LEU A 165 -19.02 30.32 -9.30
N SER A 166 -18.40 30.14 -8.12
CA SER A 166 -16.94 30.22 -7.96
C SER A 166 -16.19 29.21 -8.83
N PHE A 167 -16.75 28.01 -9.03
CA PHE A 167 -16.16 27.03 -9.95
C PHE A 167 -16.29 27.44 -11.40
N ALA A 168 -17.42 28.07 -11.79
CA ALA A 168 -17.61 28.58 -13.13
C ALA A 168 -16.63 29.72 -13.43
N GLU A 169 -16.50 30.70 -12.50
CA GLU A 169 -15.54 31.81 -12.59
C GLU A 169 -14.09 31.33 -12.68
N ALA A 170 -13.70 30.37 -11.85
CA ALA A 170 -12.34 29.78 -11.83
C ALA A 170 -11.99 29.04 -13.13
N ARG A 171 -12.98 28.71 -13.96
CA ARG A 171 -12.80 28.04 -15.26
C ARG A 171 -12.99 28.97 -16.43
N GLU A 172 -13.29 30.23 -16.17
CA GLU A 172 -13.43 31.23 -17.24
C GLU A 172 -12.11 31.36 -18.00
N GLY A 173 -12.17 31.26 -19.30
CA GLY A 173 -11.00 31.35 -20.19
C GLY A 173 -10.22 30.06 -20.38
N VAL A 174 -10.56 28.93 -19.70
CA VAL A 174 -9.90 27.65 -19.93
C VAL A 174 -10.55 26.94 -21.13
N PRO A 175 -9.78 26.60 -22.20
CA PRO A 175 -10.34 26.05 -23.43
C PRO A 175 -10.65 24.54 -23.35
N PHE A 176 -10.14 23.85 -22.31
CA PHE A 176 -10.25 22.40 -22.19
C PHE A 176 -11.42 21.96 -21.31
N SER A 177 -11.92 20.74 -21.54
CA SER A 177 -12.88 20.13 -20.65
C SER A 177 -12.22 19.71 -19.33
N SER A 178 -12.98 19.65 -18.22
CA SER A 178 -12.45 19.27 -16.89
C SER A 178 -11.72 17.91 -16.89
N VAL A 179 -12.15 16.98 -17.75
CA VAL A 179 -11.49 15.68 -17.88
C VAL A 179 -10.09 15.85 -18.47
N VAL A 180 -9.97 16.64 -19.53
CA VAL A 180 -8.67 16.87 -20.20
C VAL A 180 -7.72 17.64 -19.28
N GLU A 181 -8.20 18.68 -18.60
CA GLU A 181 -7.42 19.42 -17.59
C GLU A 181 -6.85 18.48 -16.51
N LEU A 182 -7.73 17.63 -15.98
CA LEU A 182 -7.36 16.75 -14.88
C LEU A 182 -6.37 15.66 -15.33
N VAL A 183 -6.63 15.01 -16.47
CA VAL A 183 -5.71 14.00 -17.04
C VAL A 183 -4.35 14.62 -17.36
N PHE A 184 -4.34 15.80 -17.95
CA PHE A 184 -3.09 16.50 -18.30
C PHE A 184 -2.26 16.78 -17.05
N LEU A 185 -2.86 17.33 -15.99
CA LEU A 185 -2.14 17.60 -14.74
C LEU A 185 -1.71 16.33 -14.01
N GLU A 186 -2.56 15.32 -13.92
CA GLU A 186 -2.22 14.06 -13.28
C GLU A 186 -1.04 13.37 -13.98
N LEU A 187 -1.01 13.36 -15.31
CA LEU A 187 0.13 12.82 -16.07
C LEU A 187 1.38 13.68 -15.88
N SER A 188 1.24 15.02 -15.85
CA SER A 188 2.37 15.92 -15.59
C SER A 188 2.99 15.67 -14.22
N PHE A 189 2.17 15.47 -13.18
CA PHE A 189 2.65 15.10 -11.84
C PHE A 189 3.31 13.73 -11.81
N GLU A 190 2.80 12.75 -12.56
CA GLU A 190 3.43 11.44 -12.63
C GLU A 190 4.80 11.50 -13.32
N LEU A 191 4.94 12.32 -14.38
CA LEU A 191 6.24 12.56 -15.03
C LEU A 191 7.25 13.24 -14.07
N ILE A 192 6.80 14.21 -13.27
CA ILE A 192 7.65 14.88 -12.26
C ILE A 192 8.11 13.85 -11.21
N ARG A 193 7.22 12.99 -10.76
CA ARG A 193 7.55 11.93 -9.80
C ARG A 193 8.56 10.95 -10.38
N GLU A 194 8.33 10.47 -11.59
CA GLU A 194 9.25 9.56 -12.29
C GLU A 194 10.65 10.18 -12.47
N ALA A 195 10.69 11.46 -12.81
CA ALA A 195 11.94 12.20 -12.90
C ALA A 195 12.63 12.33 -11.52
N GLY A 196 11.83 12.57 -10.46
CA GLY A 196 12.32 12.69 -9.08
C GLY A 196 12.99 11.41 -8.54
N VAL A 197 12.44 10.24 -8.88
CA VAL A 197 12.99 8.94 -8.46
C VAL A 197 14.38 8.69 -9.09
N ARG A 198 14.63 9.21 -10.29
CA ARG A 198 15.91 9.04 -11.00
C ARG A 198 17.02 9.97 -10.52
N VAL A 199 16.69 10.99 -9.76
CA VAL A 199 17.67 11.94 -9.23
C VAL A 199 18.13 11.48 -7.84
N PRO A 200 19.40 11.18 -7.63
CA PRO A 200 19.89 10.68 -6.36
C PRO A 200 19.82 11.72 -5.24
N GLY A 201 19.49 11.26 -4.03
CA GLY A 201 19.48 12.06 -2.80
C GLY A 201 18.27 12.97 -2.63
N SER A 202 18.40 13.98 -1.77
CA SER A 202 17.32 14.90 -1.39
C SER A 202 16.84 15.83 -2.53
N LEU A 203 17.63 15.94 -3.61
CA LEU A 203 17.28 16.75 -4.77
C LEU A 203 16.06 16.22 -5.52
N GLY A 204 15.83 14.91 -5.57
CA GLY A 204 14.66 14.31 -6.21
C GLY A 204 13.33 14.80 -5.60
N ASN A 205 13.25 14.84 -4.27
CA ASN A 205 12.08 15.38 -3.56
C ASN A 205 11.91 16.88 -3.83
N ALA A 206 13.00 17.66 -3.86
CA ALA A 206 12.94 19.09 -4.15
C ALA A 206 12.44 19.36 -5.59
N ILE A 207 12.90 18.58 -6.57
CA ILE A 207 12.45 18.66 -7.97
C ILE A 207 10.94 18.33 -8.04
N GLY A 208 10.48 17.32 -7.31
CA GLY A 208 9.06 16.99 -7.25
C GLY A 208 8.18 18.14 -6.76
N ILE A 209 8.59 18.79 -5.68
CA ILE A 209 7.84 19.91 -5.08
C ILE A 209 7.91 21.15 -5.97
N VAL A 210 9.12 21.57 -6.35
CA VAL A 210 9.34 22.80 -7.13
C VAL A 210 8.79 22.63 -8.54
N GLY A 211 9.00 21.49 -9.19
CA GLY A 211 8.46 21.18 -10.51
C GLY A 211 6.94 21.22 -10.51
N GLY A 212 6.30 20.59 -9.51
CA GLY A 212 4.85 20.62 -9.36
C GLY A 212 4.29 22.03 -9.18
N LEU A 213 4.94 22.85 -8.35
CA LEU A 213 4.53 24.23 -8.12
C LEU A 213 4.69 25.09 -9.38
N ILE A 214 5.84 24.99 -10.06
CA ILE A 214 6.12 25.78 -11.27
C ILE A 214 5.17 25.41 -12.39
N ILE A 215 4.98 24.09 -12.65
CA ILE A 215 4.08 23.62 -13.72
C ILE A 215 2.64 24.00 -13.39
N GLY A 216 2.20 23.83 -12.14
CA GLY A 216 0.87 24.21 -11.71
C GLY A 216 0.59 25.71 -11.89
N GLN A 217 1.51 26.58 -11.44
CA GLN A 217 1.37 28.02 -11.60
C GLN A 217 1.42 28.45 -13.07
N ALA A 218 2.35 27.91 -13.86
CA ALA A 218 2.45 28.23 -15.28
C ALA A 218 1.19 27.81 -16.05
N ALA A 219 0.65 26.63 -15.77
CA ALA A 219 -0.56 26.13 -16.41
C ALA A 219 -1.80 26.98 -16.07
N VAL A 220 -1.93 27.45 -14.82
CA VAL A 220 -2.99 28.40 -14.42
C VAL A 220 -2.79 29.76 -15.08
N SER A 221 -1.58 30.29 -15.04
CA SER A 221 -1.27 31.61 -15.63
C SER A 221 -1.48 31.64 -17.15
N ALA A 222 -1.31 30.54 -17.81
CA ALA A 222 -1.56 30.34 -19.24
C ALA A 222 -3.03 30.00 -19.57
N ASN A 223 -3.93 30.01 -18.59
CA ASN A 223 -5.32 29.55 -18.71
C ASN A 223 -5.48 28.15 -19.33
N LEU A 224 -4.49 27.25 -19.15
CA LEU A 224 -4.57 25.89 -19.63
C LEU A 224 -5.37 24.98 -18.69
N VAL A 225 -5.33 25.30 -17.39
CA VAL A 225 -6.06 24.57 -16.35
C VAL A 225 -6.62 25.53 -15.31
N SER A 226 -7.71 25.12 -14.66
CA SER A 226 -8.29 25.92 -13.58
C SER A 226 -7.53 25.70 -12.26
N PRO A 227 -7.48 26.72 -11.38
CA PRO A 227 -6.86 26.62 -10.04
C PRO A 227 -7.43 25.48 -9.20
N ILE A 228 -8.71 25.16 -9.36
CA ILE A 228 -9.41 24.12 -8.63
C ILE A 228 -8.85 22.73 -9.01
N VAL A 229 -8.61 22.49 -10.29
CA VAL A 229 -8.02 21.22 -10.76
C VAL A 229 -6.61 21.06 -10.22
N VAL A 230 -5.81 22.14 -10.18
CA VAL A 230 -4.47 22.10 -9.56
C VAL A 230 -4.55 21.69 -8.09
N MET A 231 -5.50 22.25 -7.32
CA MET A 231 -5.71 21.91 -5.93
C MET A 231 -6.12 20.44 -5.76
N ILE A 232 -7.03 19.92 -6.60
CA ILE A 232 -7.47 18.51 -6.58
C ILE A 232 -6.29 17.59 -6.83
N VAL A 233 -5.48 17.85 -7.86
CA VAL A 233 -4.31 17.03 -8.21
C VAL A 233 -3.25 17.09 -7.10
N ALA A 234 -3.01 18.26 -6.50
CA ALA A 234 -2.08 18.41 -5.39
C ALA A 234 -2.50 17.58 -4.16
N LEU A 235 -3.79 17.65 -3.77
CA LEU A 235 -4.32 16.82 -2.66
C LEU A 235 -4.24 15.32 -2.96
N THR A 236 -4.50 14.93 -4.20
CA THR A 236 -4.39 13.55 -4.67
C THR A 236 -2.95 13.05 -4.58
N ALA A 237 -2.00 13.84 -5.06
CA ALA A 237 -0.58 13.52 -5.01
C ALA A 237 -0.07 13.40 -3.57
N LEU A 238 -0.42 14.34 -2.69
CA LEU A 238 -0.09 14.31 -1.27
C LEU A 238 -0.69 13.08 -0.59
N GLY A 239 -1.96 12.74 -0.89
CA GLY A 239 -2.61 11.54 -0.36
C GLY A 239 -1.85 10.26 -0.71
N GLY A 240 -1.35 10.15 -1.94
CA GLY A 240 -0.54 9.01 -2.37
C GLY A 240 0.81 8.90 -1.66
N MET A 241 1.44 10.02 -1.28
CA MET A 241 2.73 10.04 -0.58
C MET A 241 2.64 9.60 0.90
N VAL A 242 1.45 9.64 1.49
CA VAL A 242 1.23 9.25 2.89
C VAL A 242 1.24 7.73 3.08
N ILE A 243 1.08 6.96 2.00
CA ILE A 243 1.04 5.50 2.03
C ILE A 243 2.45 4.96 2.29
N PRO A 244 2.68 4.12 3.34
CA PRO A 244 4.03 3.71 3.74
C PRO A 244 4.75 2.77 2.76
N ASN A 245 3.99 1.93 2.06
CA ASN A 245 4.53 0.98 1.09
C ASN A 245 4.35 1.53 -0.33
N GLU A 246 5.46 1.68 -1.06
CA GLU A 246 5.46 2.33 -2.37
C GLU A 246 4.84 1.46 -3.47
N GLU A 247 5.03 0.15 -3.44
CA GLU A 247 4.42 -0.78 -4.40
C GLU A 247 2.90 -0.79 -4.26
N PHE A 248 2.43 -0.82 -3.01
CA PHE A 248 1.01 -0.71 -2.70
C PHE A 248 0.43 0.63 -3.13
N ALA A 249 1.15 1.74 -2.89
CA ALA A 249 0.77 3.06 -3.38
C ALA A 249 0.70 3.11 -4.91
N SER A 250 1.60 2.41 -5.61
CA SER A 250 1.63 2.33 -7.08
C SER A 250 0.39 1.64 -7.66
N ALA A 251 -0.08 0.56 -7.02
CA ALA A 251 -1.33 -0.09 -7.40
C ALA A 251 -2.52 0.87 -7.34
N PHE A 252 -2.62 1.67 -6.28
CA PHE A 252 -3.68 2.67 -6.15
C PHE A 252 -3.51 3.85 -7.10
N ARG A 253 -2.30 4.20 -7.51
CA ARG A 253 -2.08 5.21 -8.57
C ARG A 253 -2.67 4.76 -9.90
N LEU A 254 -2.49 3.50 -10.28
CA LEU A 254 -3.15 2.95 -11.47
C LEU A 254 -4.67 2.95 -11.33
N LEU A 255 -5.16 2.53 -10.18
CA LEU A 255 -6.59 2.49 -9.89
C LEU A 255 -7.23 3.88 -9.93
N LYS A 256 -6.53 4.93 -9.51
CA LYS A 256 -6.96 6.33 -9.61
C LYS A 256 -7.44 6.70 -11.03
N TYR A 257 -6.70 6.31 -12.06
CA TYR A 257 -7.10 6.59 -13.45
C TYR A 257 -8.39 5.88 -13.83
N VAL A 258 -8.60 4.66 -13.34
CA VAL A 258 -9.87 3.94 -13.55
C VAL A 258 -11.03 4.72 -12.93
N PHE A 259 -10.88 5.20 -11.68
CA PHE A 259 -11.89 6.03 -11.02
C PHE A 259 -12.11 7.38 -11.71
N LEU A 260 -11.05 7.98 -12.23
CA LEU A 260 -11.13 9.22 -13.00
C LEU A 260 -12.01 9.02 -14.25
N PHE A 261 -11.77 7.95 -15.01
CA PHE A 261 -12.60 7.64 -16.18
C PHE A 261 -14.03 7.26 -15.81
N LEU A 262 -14.23 6.42 -14.82
CA LEU A 262 -15.56 6.03 -14.35
C LEU A 262 -16.35 7.25 -13.83
N GLY A 263 -15.74 8.11 -13.04
CA GLY A 263 -16.36 9.36 -12.56
C GLY A 263 -16.65 10.35 -13.69
N GLY A 264 -15.72 10.47 -14.65
CA GLY A 264 -15.84 11.37 -15.79
C GLY A 264 -16.91 10.97 -16.81
N TYR A 265 -17.23 9.68 -16.97
CA TYR A 265 -18.20 9.18 -17.95
C TYR A 265 -19.49 8.70 -17.34
N LEU A 266 -19.49 8.08 -16.16
CA LEU A 266 -20.64 7.50 -15.49
C LEU A 266 -21.10 8.26 -14.24
N GLY A 267 -20.37 9.32 -13.85
CA GLY A 267 -20.69 10.11 -12.67
C GLY A 267 -20.53 9.32 -11.37
N ILE A 268 -21.34 9.62 -10.37
CA ILE A 268 -21.30 8.94 -9.06
C ILE A 268 -21.60 7.43 -9.19
N PHE A 269 -22.45 7.03 -10.13
CA PHE A 269 -22.70 5.60 -10.40
C PHE A 269 -21.38 4.88 -10.77
N GLY A 270 -20.54 5.49 -11.62
CA GLY A 270 -19.25 4.93 -11.98
C GLY A 270 -18.30 4.80 -10.78
N ILE A 271 -18.30 5.78 -9.87
CA ILE A 271 -17.50 5.73 -8.64
C ILE A 271 -17.94 4.57 -7.74
N VAL A 272 -19.28 4.41 -7.53
CA VAL A 272 -19.82 3.30 -6.72
C VAL A 272 -19.49 1.95 -7.34
N LEU A 273 -19.65 1.84 -8.67
CA LEU A 273 -19.29 0.63 -9.41
C LEU A 273 -17.80 0.31 -9.26
N GLY A 274 -16.93 1.31 -9.40
CA GLY A 274 -15.49 1.17 -9.23
C GLY A 274 -15.12 0.69 -7.82
N ILE A 275 -15.73 1.26 -6.78
CA ILE A 275 -15.54 0.83 -5.38
C ILE A 275 -15.97 -0.63 -5.22
N TYR A 276 -17.13 -1.00 -5.75
CA TYR A 276 -17.65 -2.38 -5.69
C TYR A 276 -16.70 -3.37 -6.37
N LEU A 277 -16.26 -3.08 -7.58
CA LEU A 277 -15.34 -3.94 -8.34
C LEU A 277 -13.98 -4.07 -7.63
N THR A 278 -13.45 -2.97 -7.11
CA THR A 278 -12.19 -2.98 -6.35
C THR A 278 -12.32 -3.81 -5.07
N ALA A 279 -13.40 -3.62 -4.32
CA ALA A 279 -13.66 -4.39 -3.10
C ALA A 279 -13.86 -5.89 -3.41
N ALA A 280 -14.57 -6.23 -4.48
CA ALA A 280 -14.76 -7.60 -4.94
C ALA A 280 -13.42 -8.24 -5.32
N HIS A 281 -12.57 -7.53 -6.09
CA HIS A 281 -11.23 -7.99 -6.46
C HIS A 281 -10.36 -8.24 -5.23
N LEU A 282 -10.22 -7.25 -4.33
CA LEU A 282 -9.41 -7.36 -3.12
C LEU A 282 -9.91 -8.45 -2.17
N SER A 283 -11.22 -8.71 -2.10
CA SER A 283 -11.78 -9.78 -1.27
C SER A 283 -11.50 -11.18 -1.81
N GLY A 284 -11.28 -11.30 -3.12
CA GLY A 284 -10.89 -12.54 -3.79
C GLY A 284 -9.39 -12.82 -3.76
N LEU A 285 -8.55 -11.80 -3.46
CA LEU A 285 -7.10 -11.98 -3.41
C LEU A 285 -6.68 -12.79 -2.17
N LEU A 286 -5.76 -13.70 -2.40
CA LEU A 286 -5.07 -14.48 -1.38
C LEU A 286 -3.56 -14.17 -1.43
N SER A 287 -2.90 -14.27 -0.29
CA SER A 287 -1.45 -14.28 -0.18
C SER A 287 -1.08 -15.58 0.55
N PHE A 288 -0.62 -16.57 -0.18
CA PHE A 288 -0.31 -17.91 0.33
C PHE A 288 -1.46 -18.51 1.16
N GLY A 289 -2.67 -18.50 0.56
CA GLY A 289 -3.89 -19.00 1.20
C GLY A 289 -4.49 -18.11 2.29
N ILE A 290 -3.87 -16.97 2.62
CA ILE A 290 -4.37 -16.02 3.60
C ILE A 290 -5.14 -14.89 2.88
N PRO A 291 -6.40 -14.58 3.27
CA PRO A 291 -7.17 -13.50 2.66
C PRO A 291 -6.46 -12.15 2.75
N TYR A 292 -6.33 -11.47 1.60
CA TYR A 292 -5.63 -10.19 1.49
C TYR A 292 -6.25 -9.08 2.35
N LEU A 293 -7.60 -9.02 2.42
CA LEU A 293 -8.34 -8.06 3.25
C LEU A 293 -8.43 -8.44 4.74
N LEU A 294 -7.58 -9.34 5.23
CA LEU A 294 -7.53 -9.60 6.66
C LEU A 294 -7.07 -8.34 7.43
N PRO A 295 -7.71 -7.92 8.55
CA PRO A 295 -8.74 -8.62 9.34
C PRO A 295 -10.19 -8.30 8.98
N PHE A 296 -10.47 -7.59 7.89
CA PHE A 296 -11.83 -7.11 7.55
C PHE A 296 -12.76 -8.21 7.00
N VAL A 297 -12.19 -9.24 6.38
CA VAL A 297 -12.92 -10.35 5.75
C VAL A 297 -12.60 -11.63 6.49
N LYS A 298 -13.61 -12.34 6.95
CA LYS A 298 -13.58 -13.58 7.73
C LYS A 298 -13.60 -13.36 9.24
N LYS A 299 -14.14 -14.34 9.97
CA LYS A 299 -14.38 -14.45 11.42
C LYS A 299 -13.22 -13.98 12.33
N SER A 300 -12.65 -12.81 12.01
CA SER A 300 -11.72 -12.15 12.92
C SER A 300 -12.47 -11.65 14.13
N PRO A 301 -11.98 -11.87 15.34
CA PRO A 301 -12.53 -11.21 16.51
C PRO A 301 -12.59 -9.70 16.26
N ILE A 302 -13.65 -9.04 16.69
CA ILE A 302 -13.81 -7.56 16.55
C ILE A 302 -12.58 -6.80 17.05
N LYS A 303 -11.81 -7.41 17.96
CA LYS A 303 -10.54 -6.87 18.49
C LYS A 303 -9.42 -6.82 17.44
N ASP A 304 -9.37 -7.77 16.49
CA ASP A 304 -8.36 -7.78 15.43
C ASP A 304 -8.69 -6.73 14.36
N VAL A 305 -9.98 -6.51 14.07
CA VAL A 305 -10.42 -5.42 13.19
C VAL A 305 -10.05 -4.06 13.79
N GLY A 306 -10.20 -3.91 15.11
CA GLY A 306 -9.80 -2.68 15.82
C GLY A 306 -8.29 -2.41 15.73
N ASP A 307 -7.42 -3.42 15.81
CA ASP A 307 -5.96 -3.25 15.66
C ASP A 307 -5.53 -2.98 14.19
N GLY A 308 -6.42 -3.24 13.23
CA GLY A 308 -6.22 -2.91 11.82
C GLY A 308 -6.32 -1.41 11.53
N ILE A 309 -7.40 -0.77 11.97
CA ILE A 309 -7.64 0.67 11.74
C ILE A 309 -7.00 1.52 12.84
N LEU A 310 -7.11 1.07 14.08
CA LEU A 310 -6.57 1.76 15.27
C LEU A 310 -5.42 0.94 15.84
N ARG A 311 -4.40 1.60 16.35
CA ARG A 311 -3.38 0.91 17.11
C ARG A 311 -3.85 0.70 18.55
N LEU A 312 -4.03 -0.57 18.95
CA LEU A 312 -4.36 -0.90 20.32
C LEU A 312 -3.15 -0.72 21.26
N PRO A 313 -3.37 -0.25 22.51
CA PRO A 313 -2.31 -0.24 23.53
C PRO A 313 -1.71 -1.64 23.71
N PHE A 314 -0.39 -1.74 23.87
CA PHE A 314 0.30 -3.02 24.04
C PHE A 314 -0.31 -3.93 25.11
N ARG A 315 -0.81 -3.35 26.22
CA ARG A 315 -1.46 -4.12 27.28
C ARG A 315 -2.74 -4.85 26.84
N LYS A 316 -3.42 -4.35 25.78
CA LYS A 316 -4.65 -4.95 25.20
C LYS A 316 -4.33 -5.90 24.06
N ARG A 317 -3.17 -5.76 23.43
CA ARG A 317 -2.72 -6.59 22.28
C ARG A 317 -2.11 -7.90 22.79
N ARG A 318 -2.96 -8.81 23.26
CA ARG A 318 -2.54 -10.08 23.89
C ARG A 318 -2.47 -11.24 22.91
N ILE A 319 -3.20 -11.17 21.80
CA ILE A 319 -3.39 -12.25 20.84
C ILE A 319 -2.55 -11.97 19.60
N ARG A 320 -1.97 -13.02 19.00
CA ARG A 320 -1.31 -12.93 17.69
C ARG A 320 -2.33 -12.96 16.56
N PRO A 321 -1.96 -12.50 15.35
CA PRO A 321 -2.82 -12.60 14.17
C PRO A 321 -3.19 -14.03 13.84
N LEU A 322 -4.29 -14.22 13.09
CA LEU A 322 -4.85 -15.53 12.74
C LEU A 322 -3.93 -16.42 11.88
N TYR A 323 -2.95 -15.84 11.21
CA TYR A 323 -1.96 -16.60 10.42
C TYR A 323 -0.82 -17.19 11.26
N ALA A 324 -0.72 -16.83 12.54
CA ALA A 324 0.20 -17.47 13.47
C ALA A 324 -0.37 -18.79 13.98
N ARG A 325 0.51 -19.69 14.40
CA ARG A 325 0.14 -21.00 14.97
C ARG A 325 -0.80 -20.82 16.15
N GLN A 326 -1.94 -21.52 16.13
CA GLN A 326 -3.01 -21.34 17.12
C GLN A 326 -2.57 -21.73 18.55
N GLU A 327 -1.67 -22.70 18.69
CA GLU A 327 -1.13 -23.13 19.98
C GLU A 327 -0.36 -22.03 20.71
N GLN A 328 0.22 -21.08 19.97
CA GLN A 328 0.98 -19.94 20.47
C GLN A 328 0.23 -18.61 20.26
N SER A 329 -1.08 -18.62 20.40
CA SER A 329 -1.95 -17.44 20.16
C SER A 329 -1.67 -16.29 21.14
N LEU A 330 -1.16 -16.57 22.35
CA LEU A 330 -0.89 -15.55 23.37
C LEU A 330 0.51 -14.94 23.20
N ARG A 331 0.54 -13.63 22.96
CA ARG A 331 1.77 -12.82 22.84
C ARG A 331 2.20 -12.21 24.18
N LEU A 332 1.24 -11.84 25.03
CA LEU A 332 1.48 -11.16 26.32
C LEU A 332 0.81 -11.91 27.46
N LYS A 333 1.61 -12.40 28.40
CA LYS A 333 1.14 -12.97 29.68
C LYS A 333 1.54 -12.02 30.80
N ARG A 334 0.65 -11.81 31.77
CA ARG A 334 1.00 -11.10 33.01
C ARG A 334 1.85 -12.04 33.86
N ARG A 335 3.04 -11.58 34.27
CA ARG A 335 3.87 -12.34 35.20
C ARG A 335 3.15 -12.38 36.54
N GLU A 336 2.75 -13.56 36.99
CA GLU A 336 2.25 -13.71 38.36
C GLU A 336 3.41 -13.38 39.30
N LYS A 337 3.18 -12.45 40.22
CA LYS A 337 4.15 -12.19 41.31
C LYS A 337 4.11 -13.40 42.22
N SER A 338 5.15 -14.22 42.16
CA SER A 338 5.45 -15.21 43.23
C SER A 338 5.83 -14.50 44.49
#